data_5dd914c0073f4373cffa3ecf29e72fc2
#
_entry.id   5dd914c0073f4373cffa3ecf29e72fc2
#
_cell.length_a   1.000
_cell.length_b   1.000
_cell.length_c   1.000
_cell.angle_alpha   90.00
_cell.angle_beta   90.00
_cell.angle_gamma   90.00
#
_symmetry.space_group_name_H-M   'P 1'
#
loop_
_entity.id
_entity.type
_entity.pdbx_description
1 polymer ?
#
loop_
_entity_poly.entity_id
_entity_poly.type
_entity_poly.pdbx_seq_one_letter_code
_entity_poly.pdbx_strand_id
1 'polypeptide(L)'
;PDFTWFSMPLIQFFTLNGFAVWVPNVRGSSGYGISYMKRVDNDWGGLDRLDHVTAHELLRSDPRLDLERVGVMGRSYGGYMTLTLAGRHPELWQAAVDMFGPYNLFTFIDRLPETWKTYFHQAVGHPERDRDVLVERSPSTYLHNLACPMLVIQGANDPRVVERESRDVVETLQGQGKTVEYVVYADEGHDVITFPNRVDCYTRITDFFKQQLHP
;
A
#
# COMPACT_ATOMS: atom_id res chain seq x y z
N PRO A 1 -2.23 11.03 -10.92
CA PRO A 1 -1.35 11.81 -10.04
C PRO A 1 -0.56 12.83 -10.83
N ASP A 2 -0.32 13.97 -10.22
CA ASP A 2 0.51 15.03 -10.78
C ASP A 2 1.93 14.86 -10.19
N PHE A 3 2.85 14.34 -11.00
CA PHE A 3 4.22 14.06 -10.58
C PHE A 3 5.11 15.25 -10.90
N THR A 4 5.25 16.14 -9.95
CA THR A 4 6.25 17.20 -10.02
C THR A 4 7.45 16.86 -9.13
N TRP A 5 8.58 17.48 -9.42
CA TRP A 5 9.79 17.39 -8.59
C TRP A 5 9.53 17.67 -7.11
N PHE A 6 8.57 18.56 -6.84
CA PHE A 6 8.25 19.00 -5.48
C PHE A 6 7.22 18.10 -4.79
N SER A 7 6.32 17.47 -5.55
CA SER A 7 5.24 16.67 -4.97
C SER A 7 5.65 15.25 -4.60
N MET A 8 6.62 14.67 -5.30
CA MET A 8 7.03 13.28 -5.13
C MET A 8 8.56 13.11 -5.11
N PRO A 9 9.28 13.68 -4.10
CA PRO A 9 10.74 13.59 -4.04
C PRO A 9 11.26 12.15 -3.90
N LEU A 10 10.47 11.22 -3.36
CA LEU A 10 10.83 9.81 -3.25
C LEU A 10 11.01 9.14 -4.62
N ILE A 11 10.24 9.52 -5.64
CA ILE A 11 10.45 9.03 -7.02
C ILE A 11 11.82 9.42 -7.54
N GLN A 12 12.22 10.66 -7.32
CA GLN A 12 13.56 11.15 -7.68
C GLN A 12 14.65 10.36 -6.95
N PHE A 13 14.44 10.11 -5.66
CA PHE A 13 15.39 9.37 -4.85
C PHE A 13 15.55 7.93 -5.36
N PHE A 14 14.46 7.27 -5.73
CA PHE A 14 14.52 5.93 -6.35
C PHE A 14 15.27 5.93 -7.67
N THR A 15 14.94 6.84 -8.59
CA THR A 15 15.58 6.87 -9.91
C THR A 15 17.09 7.18 -9.81
N LEU A 16 17.52 8.03 -8.88
CA LEU A 16 18.92 8.27 -8.57
C LEU A 16 19.63 7.04 -7.97
N ASN A 17 18.88 6.08 -7.45
CA ASN A 17 19.39 4.84 -6.86
C ASN A 17 19.23 3.62 -7.78
N GLY A 18 18.97 3.82 -9.07
CA GLY A 18 18.96 2.76 -10.07
C GLY A 18 17.60 2.07 -10.29
N PHE A 19 16.53 2.56 -9.67
CA PHE A 19 15.20 2.00 -9.85
C PHE A 19 14.43 2.69 -10.99
N ALA A 20 13.74 1.91 -11.80
CA ALA A 20 12.61 2.41 -12.58
C ALA A 20 11.37 2.50 -11.67
N VAL A 21 10.57 3.55 -11.84
CA VAL A 21 9.36 3.76 -11.01
C VAL A 21 8.14 3.84 -11.92
N TRP A 22 7.17 2.96 -11.66
CA TRP A 22 5.90 2.94 -12.35
C TRP A 22 4.78 3.31 -11.39
N VAL A 23 4.00 4.34 -11.75
CA VAL A 23 2.88 4.82 -10.92
C VAL A 23 1.62 4.92 -11.79
N PRO A 24 0.82 3.86 -11.90
CA PRO A 24 -0.37 3.85 -12.74
C PRO A 24 -1.50 4.70 -12.17
N ASN A 25 -2.26 5.35 -13.04
CA ASN A 25 -3.54 5.95 -12.71
C ASN A 25 -4.64 4.90 -12.85
N VAL A 26 -4.76 4.06 -11.82
CA VAL A 26 -5.76 2.99 -11.78
C VAL A 26 -7.18 3.57 -11.71
N ARG A 27 -8.19 2.72 -12.00
CA ARG A 27 -9.60 3.10 -11.77
C ARG A 27 -9.79 3.66 -10.37
N GLY A 28 -10.65 4.67 -10.23
CA GLY A 28 -10.78 5.44 -8.99
C GLY A 28 -9.95 6.72 -8.98
N SER A 29 -8.94 6.86 -9.87
CA SER A 29 -8.14 8.08 -9.96
C SER A 29 -8.97 9.27 -10.41
N SER A 30 -8.74 10.43 -9.76
CA SER A 30 -9.32 11.71 -10.18
C SER A 30 -8.68 12.24 -11.47
N GLY A 31 -9.32 13.19 -12.12
CA GLY A 31 -8.81 13.83 -13.36
C GLY A 31 -9.28 13.16 -14.66
N TYR A 32 -9.91 11.98 -14.59
CA TYR A 32 -10.42 11.23 -15.75
C TYR A 32 -11.94 11.18 -15.83
N GLY A 33 -12.61 12.10 -15.13
CA GLY A 33 -14.07 12.20 -15.06
C GLY A 33 -14.70 11.38 -13.94
N ILE A 34 -15.92 11.73 -13.57
CA ILE A 34 -16.64 11.15 -12.43
C ILE A 34 -16.88 9.64 -12.62
N SER A 35 -17.18 9.20 -13.84
CA SER A 35 -17.41 7.77 -14.13
C SER A 35 -16.18 6.92 -13.91
N TYR A 36 -14.99 7.44 -14.15
CA TYR A 36 -13.73 6.73 -13.88
C TYR A 36 -13.42 6.72 -12.39
N MET A 37 -13.58 7.85 -11.72
CA MET A 37 -13.37 8.01 -10.29
C MET A 37 -14.26 7.08 -9.47
N LYS A 38 -15.51 6.89 -9.86
CA LYS A 38 -16.47 6.04 -9.14
C LYS A 38 -16.30 4.53 -9.38
N ARG A 39 -15.39 4.11 -10.25
CA ARG A 39 -15.19 2.68 -10.53
C ARG A 39 -14.59 1.88 -9.37
N VAL A 40 -14.16 2.55 -8.32
CA VAL A 40 -13.60 1.93 -7.10
C VAL A 40 -14.58 1.93 -5.94
N ASP A 41 -15.74 2.61 -6.08
CA ASP A 41 -16.76 2.64 -5.04
C ASP A 41 -17.29 1.21 -4.79
N ASN A 42 -17.28 0.78 -3.53
CA ASN A 42 -17.62 -0.59 -3.06
C ASN A 42 -16.81 -1.71 -3.73
N ASP A 43 -15.64 -1.40 -4.31
CA ASP A 43 -14.79 -2.41 -4.97
C ASP A 43 -13.29 -2.22 -4.63
N TRP A 44 -12.97 -1.69 -3.46
CA TRP A 44 -11.59 -1.59 -3.00
C TRP A 44 -10.90 -2.97 -2.99
N GLY A 45 -9.73 -3.08 -3.64
CA GLY A 45 -9.01 -4.34 -3.78
C GLY A 45 -9.64 -5.35 -4.73
N GLY A 46 -10.66 -4.92 -5.47
CA GLY A 46 -11.32 -5.69 -6.50
C GLY A 46 -10.68 -5.53 -7.87
N LEU A 47 -11.38 -4.85 -8.77
CA LEU A 47 -10.87 -4.64 -10.12
C LEU A 47 -9.71 -3.63 -10.18
N ASP A 48 -9.59 -2.73 -9.21
CA ASP A 48 -8.50 -1.77 -9.11
C ASP A 48 -7.12 -2.45 -8.91
N ARG A 49 -7.06 -3.56 -8.17
CA ARG A 49 -5.82 -4.35 -8.06
C ARG A 49 -5.41 -4.95 -9.41
N LEU A 50 -6.38 -5.34 -10.25
CA LEU A 50 -6.10 -5.91 -11.57
C LEU A 50 -5.50 -4.89 -12.53
N ASP A 51 -5.73 -3.60 -12.32
CA ASP A 51 -5.05 -2.55 -13.07
C ASP A 51 -3.54 -2.55 -12.81
N HIS A 52 -3.12 -2.83 -11.56
CA HIS A 52 -1.71 -3.01 -11.22
C HIS A 52 -1.11 -4.30 -11.81
N VAL A 53 -1.84 -5.41 -11.76
CA VAL A 53 -1.42 -6.68 -12.37
C VAL A 53 -1.27 -6.51 -13.88
N THR A 54 -2.24 -5.86 -14.54
CA THR A 54 -2.17 -5.55 -15.97
C THR A 54 -0.99 -4.64 -16.28
N ALA A 55 -0.71 -3.65 -15.43
CA ALA A 55 0.45 -2.78 -15.60
C ALA A 55 1.76 -3.58 -15.55
N HIS A 56 1.90 -4.51 -14.60
CA HIS A 56 3.05 -5.42 -14.53
C HIS A 56 3.21 -6.23 -15.84
N GLU A 57 2.12 -6.79 -16.35
CA GLU A 57 2.14 -7.53 -17.62
C GLU A 57 2.58 -6.66 -18.83
N LEU A 58 2.09 -5.42 -18.90
CA LEU A 58 2.46 -4.47 -19.95
C LEU A 58 3.95 -4.12 -19.92
N LEU A 59 4.55 -4.02 -18.74
CA LEU A 59 5.97 -3.72 -18.59
C LEU A 59 6.89 -4.86 -19.03
N ARG A 60 6.39 -6.09 -19.15
CA ARG A 60 7.15 -7.27 -19.57
C ARG A 60 7.81 -7.12 -20.96
N SER A 61 7.23 -6.31 -21.82
CA SER A 61 7.76 -6.06 -23.16
C SER A 61 8.86 -5.00 -23.23
N ASP A 62 9.14 -4.27 -22.14
CA ASP A 62 10.18 -3.24 -22.13
C ASP A 62 11.54 -3.86 -21.74
N PRO A 63 12.51 -3.95 -22.68
CA PRO A 63 13.79 -4.62 -22.42
C PRO A 63 14.71 -3.87 -21.42
N ARG A 64 14.32 -2.68 -21.00
CA ARG A 64 15.06 -1.90 -19.99
C ARG A 64 14.70 -2.30 -18.56
N LEU A 65 13.62 -3.09 -18.38
CA LEU A 65 13.07 -3.44 -17.08
C LEU A 65 13.32 -4.92 -16.77
N ASP A 66 13.69 -5.19 -15.53
CA ASP A 66 13.83 -6.55 -15.03
C ASP A 66 12.65 -6.88 -14.11
N LEU A 67 11.71 -7.67 -14.62
CA LEU A 67 10.51 -8.03 -13.88
C LEU A 67 10.70 -9.20 -12.89
N GLU A 68 11.90 -9.77 -12.82
CA GLU A 68 12.27 -10.70 -11.74
C GLU A 68 12.66 -9.95 -10.46
N ARG A 69 12.79 -8.62 -10.53
CA ARG A 69 13.20 -7.74 -9.43
C ARG A 69 12.24 -6.57 -9.25
N VAL A 70 10.99 -6.87 -8.92
CA VAL A 70 9.92 -5.87 -8.79
C VAL A 70 9.50 -5.72 -7.33
N GLY A 71 9.57 -4.50 -6.82
CA GLY A 71 8.99 -4.12 -5.54
C GLY A 71 7.64 -3.43 -5.70
N VAL A 72 6.78 -3.58 -4.70
CA VAL A 72 5.52 -2.85 -4.60
C VAL A 72 5.50 -2.02 -3.33
N MET A 73 5.04 -0.76 -3.44
CA MET A 73 4.87 0.09 -2.27
C MET A 73 3.71 1.05 -2.42
N GLY A 74 3.18 1.47 -1.30
CA GLY A 74 2.14 2.49 -1.27
C GLY A 74 1.86 3.02 0.12
N ARG A 75 1.12 4.14 0.16
CA ARG A 75 0.73 4.83 1.38
C ARG A 75 -0.78 4.91 1.50
N SER A 76 -1.31 4.68 2.72
CA SER A 76 -2.75 4.77 3.01
C SER A 76 -3.54 3.77 2.16
N TYR A 77 -4.43 4.23 1.28
CA TYR A 77 -5.05 3.38 0.27
C TYR A 77 -4.00 2.60 -0.57
N GLY A 78 -2.87 3.23 -0.91
CA GLY A 78 -1.75 2.56 -1.57
C GLY A 78 -1.09 1.50 -0.68
N GLY A 79 -1.02 1.71 0.64
CA GLY A 79 -0.58 0.70 1.61
C GLY A 79 -1.54 -0.50 1.63
N TYR A 80 -2.84 -0.26 1.74
CA TYR A 80 -3.87 -1.29 1.57
C TYR A 80 -3.69 -2.06 0.26
N MET A 81 -3.45 -1.35 -0.86
CA MET A 81 -3.21 -1.98 -2.15
C MET A 81 -1.92 -2.80 -2.18
N THR A 82 -0.86 -2.34 -1.50
CA THR A 82 0.38 -3.11 -1.33
C THR A 82 0.13 -4.42 -0.60
N LEU A 83 -0.58 -4.39 0.53
CA LEU A 83 -0.98 -5.60 1.26
C LEU A 83 -1.84 -6.52 0.40
N THR A 84 -2.77 -5.94 -0.38
CA THR A 84 -3.66 -6.68 -1.28
C THR A 84 -2.88 -7.36 -2.41
N LEU A 85 -1.99 -6.64 -3.08
CA LEU A 85 -1.18 -7.17 -4.18
C LEU A 85 -0.21 -8.25 -3.68
N ALA A 86 0.48 -7.99 -2.56
CA ALA A 86 1.43 -8.93 -1.98
C ALA A 86 0.76 -10.22 -1.47
N GLY A 87 -0.49 -10.15 -0.99
CA GLY A 87 -1.23 -11.31 -0.51
C GLY A 87 -2.01 -12.08 -1.59
N ARG A 88 -2.45 -11.40 -2.66
CA ARG A 88 -3.26 -12.03 -3.72
C ARG A 88 -2.48 -12.39 -4.98
N HIS A 89 -1.35 -11.75 -5.20
CA HIS A 89 -0.46 -11.98 -6.34
C HIS A 89 1.00 -12.08 -5.87
N PRO A 90 1.29 -12.99 -4.90
CA PRO A 90 2.58 -13.08 -4.24
C PRO A 90 3.73 -13.43 -5.21
N GLU A 91 3.41 -14.02 -6.35
CA GLU A 91 4.36 -14.39 -7.40
C GLU A 91 4.94 -13.21 -8.17
N LEU A 92 4.30 -12.03 -8.10
CA LEU A 92 4.70 -10.87 -8.88
C LEU A 92 5.72 -9.97 -8.17
N TRP A 93 5.87 -10.12 -6.82
CA TRP A 93 6.59 -9.14 -6.02
C TRP A 93 7.73 -9.78 -5.24
N GLN A 94 8.93 -9.21 -5.32
CA GLN A 94 10.11 -9.66 -4.61
C GLN A 94 10.37 -8.84 -3.32
N ALA A 95 9.70 -7.70 -3.17
CA ALA A 95 9.72 -6.90 -1.94
C ALA A 95 8.45 -6.06 -1.85
N ALA A 96 7.96 -5.81 -0.64
CA ALA A 96 6.78 -4.99 -0.40
C ALA A 96 7.03 -3.96 0.71
N VAL A 97 6.54 -2.72 0.51
CA VAL A 97 6.59 -1.67 1.54
C VAL A 97 5.19 -1.13 1.78
N ASP A 98 4.64 -1.45 2.93
CA ASP A 98 3.36 -0.90 3.40
C ASP A 98 3.58 0.34 4.26
N MET A 99 2.95 1.44 3.88
CA MET A 99 2.91 2.67 4.68
C MET A 99 1.47 3.01 5.06
N PHE A 100 1.14 2.90 6.32
CA PHE A 100 -0.17 3.29 6.88
C PHE A 100 -1.35 2.59 6.19
N GLY A 101 -1.20 1.34 5.75
CA GLY A 101 -2.25 0.61 5.04
C GLY A 101 -3.29 -0.01 5.98
N PRO A 102 -4.61 0.16 5.71
CA PRO A 102 -5.63 -0.62 6.41
C PRO A 102 -5.44 -2.12 6.20
N TYR A 103 -5.40 -2.88 7.29
CA TYR A 103 -5.22 -4.33 7.28
C TYR A 103 -6.52 -5.11 7.29
N ASN A 104 -7.46 -4.65 8.11
CA ASN A 104 -8.80 -5.23 8.23
C ASN A 104 -9.85 -4.14 8.04
N LEU A 105 -10.66 -4.24 7.00
CA LEU A 105 -11.63 -3.20 6.66
C LEU A 105 -12.71 -3.01 7.73
N PHE A 106 -13.03 -4.03 8.54
CA PHE A 106 -13.96 -3.87 9.65
C PHE A 106 -13.36 -3.02 10.77
N THR A 107 -12.16 -3.35 11.23
CA THR A 107 -11.49 -2.61 12.29
C THR A 107 -11.10 -1.21 11.85
N PHE A 108 -10.71 -1.08 10.58
CA PHE A 108 -10.45 0.22 9.97
C PHE A 108 -11.69 1.12 10.00
N ILE A 109 -12.84 0.65 9.50
CA ILE A 109 -14.10 1.42 9.48
C ILE A 109 -14.57 1.72 10.90
N ASP A 110 -14.49 0.75 11.82
CA ASP A 110 -14.91 0.92 13.21
C ASP A 110 -14.13 2.02 13.94
N ARG A 111 -12.83 2.12 13.67
CA ARG A 111 -11.92 3.08 14.30
C ARG A 111 -11.94 4.48 13.67
N LEU A 112 -12.63 4.65 12.53
CA LEU A 112 -12.77 5.97 11.91
C LEU A 112 -13.61 6.93 12.78
N PRO A 113 -13.33 8.24 12.70
CA PRO A 113 -14.23 9.25 13.26
C PRO A 113 -15.66 9.08 12.75
N GLU A 114 -16.66 9.23 13.62
CA GLU A 114 -18.08 9.05 13.26
C GLU A 114 -18.51 9.86 12.04
N THR A 115 -17.99 11.08 11.91
CA THR A 115 -18.28 11.96 10.76
C THR A 115 -17.80 11.42 9.43
N TRP A 116 -16.86 10.45 9.43
CA TRP A 116 -16.31 9.84 8.23
C TRP A 116 -16.99 8.52 7.87
N LYS A 117 -17.57 7.83 8.84
CA LYS A 117 -18.16 6.49 8.64
C LYS A 117 -19.19 6.45 7.52
N THR A 118 -20.08 7.45 7.45
CA THR A 118 -21.07 7.52 6.36
C THR A 118 -20.44 7.51 4.97
N TYR A 119 -19.36 8.26 4.78
CA TYR A 119 -18.62 8.26 3.52
C TYR A 119 -17.97 6.90 3.24
N PHE A 120 -17.28 6.34 4.24
CA PHE A 120 -16.59 5.06 4.07
C PHE A 120 -17.55 3.87 3.90
N HIS A 121 -18.74 3.92 4.50
CA HIS A 121 -19.81 2.93 4.22
C HIS A 121 -20.29 2.97 2.77
N GLN A 122 -20.20 4.10 2.11
CA GLN A 122 -20.54 4.22 0.69
C GLN A 122 -19.36 3.89 -0.23
N ALA A 123 -18.15 4.26 0.14
CA ALA A 123 -16.97 4.08 -0.69
C ALA A 123 -16.36 2.67 -0.58
N VAL A 124 -16.38 2.08 0.61
CA VAL A 124 -15.74 0.79 0.91
C VAL A 124 -16.77 -0.32 1.12
N GLY A 125 -17.80 -0.05 1.93
CA GLY A 125 -18.86 -1.00 2.24
C GLY A 125 -19.38 -0.83 3.67
N HIS A 126 -20.63 -1.24 3.89
CA HIS A 126 -21.26 -1.22 5.21
C HIS A 126 -20.98 -2.53 5.98
N PRO A 127 -20.48 -2.48 7.24
CA PRO A 127 -20.04 -3.66 7.97
C PRO A 127 -21.08 -4.80 8.10
N GLU A 128 -22.37 -4.45 8.14
CA GLU A 128 -23.43 -5.46 8.22
C GLU A 128 -23.95 -5.88 6.83
N ARG A 129 -24.26 -4.90 5.96
CA ARG A 129 -24.87 -5.14 4.66
C ARG A 129 -23.90 -5.78 3.67
N ASP A 130 -22.64 -5.32 3.69
CA ASP A 130 -21.62 -5.69 2.70
C ASP A 130 -20.52 -6.58 3.34
N ARG A 131 -20.91 -7.36 4.38
CA ARG A 131 -19.99 -8.13 5.21
C ARG A 131 -19.09 -9.06 4.40
N ASP A 132 -19.65 -9.83 3.48
CA ASP A 132 -18.89 -10.82 2.70
C ASP A 132 -17.84 -10.14 1.81
N VAL A 133 -18.19 -8.99 1.23
CA VAL A 133 -17.25 -8.17 0.45
C VAL A 133 -16.13 -7.66 1.34
N LEU A 134 -16.44 -7.12 2.52
CA LEU A 134 -15.42 -6.62 3.43
C LEU A 134 -14.49 -7.73 3.95
N VAL A 135 -15.00 -8.94 4.18
CA VAL A 135 -14.17 -10.10 4.51
C VAL A 135 -13.25 -10.44 3.34
N GLU A 136 -13.81 -10.59 2.14
CA GLU A 136 -13.06 -10.95 0.94
C GLU A 136 -12.02 -9.90 0.58
N ARG A 137 -12.30 -8.61 0.82
CA ARG A 137 -11.40 -7.49 0.49
C ARG A 137 -10.40 -7.12 1.59
N SER A 138 -10.52 -7.65 2.79
CA SER A 138 -9.58 -7.37 3.89
C SER A 138 -8.26 -8.13 3.71
N PRO A 139 -7.10 -7.45 3.70
CA PRO A 139 -5.79 -8.12 3.66
C PRO A 139 -5.61 -9.18 4.75
N SER A 140 -6.24 -9.02 5.91
CA SER A 140 -6.21 -9.98 7.01
C SER A 140 -6.67 -11.39 6.63
N THR A 141 -7.42 -11.56 5.54
CA THR A 141 -7.91 -12.87 5.09
C THR A 141 -6.95 -13.61 4.16
N TYR A 142 -6.05 -12.91 3.47
CA TYR A 142 -5.18 -13.51 2.44
C TYR A 142 -3.70 -13.15 2.57
N LEU A 143 -3.30 -12.25 3.49
CA LEU A 143 -1.91 -11.83 3.61
C LEU A 143 -0.97 -12.97 4.09
N HIS A 144 -1.53 -14.06 4.60
CA HIS A 144 -0.77 -15.27 4.88
C HIS A 144 -0.07 -15.86 3.65
N ASN A 145 -0.52 -15.51 2.44
CA ASN A 145 0.12 -15.92 1.18
C ASN A 145 1.39 -15.10 0.85
N LEU A 146 1.68 -14.01 1.59
CA LEU A 146 2.87 -13.20 1.34
C LEU A 146 4.11 -14.08 1.14
N ALA A 147 4.81 -13.88 0.02
CA ALA A 147 5.98 -14.67 -0.34
C ALA A 147 7.30 -13.89 -0.23
N CYS A 148 7.26 -12.57 -0.26
CA CYS A 148 8.43 -11.70 -0.23
C CYS A 148 8.62 -11.04 1.15
N PRO A 149 9.83 -10.51 1.47
CA PRO A 149 10.04 -9.64 2.62
C PRO A 149 9.16 -8.38 2.57
N MET A 150 8.73 -7.90 3.72
CA MET A 150 7.91 -6.71 3.85
C MET A 150 8.50 -5.72 4.86
N LEU A 151 8.50 -4.43 4.50
CA LEU A 151 8.75 -3.32 5.41
C LEU A 151 7.40 -2.63 5.70
N VAL A 152 7.06 -2.50 6.98
CA VAL A 152 5.85 -1.81 7.44
C VAL A 152 6.26 -0.52 8.13
N ILE A 153 5.67 0.61 7.71
CA ILE A 153 5.96 1.95 8.24
C ILE A 153 4.68 2.58 8.78
N GLN A 154 4.75 3.15 9.99
CA GLN A 154 3.60 3.73 10.66
C GLN A 154 3.98 4.98 11.46
N GLY A 155 3.07 5.96 11.52
CA GLY A 155 3.11 7.05 12.48
C GLY A 155 2.33 6.70 13.74
N ALA A 156 2.93 6.90 14.92
CA ALA A 156 2.28 6.54 16.19
C ALA A 156 1.01 7.35 16.48
N ASN A 157 0.92 8.57 15.91
CA ASN A 157 -0.20 9.49 16.12
C ASN A 157 -1.17 9.53 14.92
N ASP A 158 -1.22 8.48 14.11
CA ASP A 158 -2.09 8.43 12.94
C ASP A 158 -3.57 8.36 13.37
N PRO A 159 -4.40 9.38 13.03
CA PRO A 159 -5.80 9.41 13.39
C PRO A 159 -6.71 8.73 12.34
N ARG A 160 -6.18 8.32 11.19
CA ARG A 160 -6.92 7.75 10.06
C ARG A 160 -6.78 6.23 10.00
N VAL A 161 -5.54 5.77 9.95
CA VAL A 161 -5.18 4.35 10.06
C VAL A 161 -4.37 4.20 11.33
N VAL A 162 -5.06 3.83 12.40
CA VAL A 162 -4.41 3.78 13.72
C VAL A 162 -3.27 2.75 13.73
N GLU A 163 -2.24 3.02 14.51
CA GLU A 163 -1.01 2.20 14.58
C GLU A 163 -1.31 0.70 14.80
N ARG A 164 -2.43 0.39 15.44
CA ARG A 164 -2.86 -1.00 15.67
C ARG A 164 -3.08 -1.78 14.37
N GLU A 165 -3.50 -1.16 13.27
CA GLU A 165 -3.64 -1.84 11.96
C GLU A 165 -2.29 -2.38 11.47
N SER A 166 -1.25 -1.55 11.50
CA SER A 166 0.12 -1.96 11.13
C SER A 166 0.72 -2.98 12.08
N ARG A 167 0.45 -2.85 13.39
CA ARG A 167 0.90 -3.81 14.40
C ARG A 167 0.26 -5.19 14.15
N ASP A 168 -1.02 -5.23 13.85
CA ASP A 168 -1.72 -6.48 13.52
C ASP A 168 -1.12 -7.17 12.28
N VAL A 169 -0.70 -6.42 11.26
CA VAL A 169 0.07 -6.94 10.11
C VAL A 169 1.35 -7.61 10.58
N VAL A 170 2.15 -6.87 11.35
CA VAL A 170 3.48 -7.33 11.80
C VAL A 170 3.37 -8.56 12.69
N GLU A 171 2.50 -8.51 13.72
CA GLU A 171 2.28 -9.63 14.65
C GLU A 171 1.81 -10.90 13.89
N THR A 172 0.91 -10.73 12.92
CA THR A 172 0.43 -11.86 12.10
C THR A 172 1.54 -12.46 11.25
N LEU A 173 2.29 -11.63 10.54
CA LEU A 173 3.36 -12.10 9.65
C LEU A 173 4.51 -12.74 10.43
N GLN A 174 4.92 -12.14 11.55
CA GLN A 174 5.95 -12.72 12.44
C GLN A 174 5.51 -14.07 13.03
N GLY A 175 4.24 -14.15 13.45
CA GLY A 175 3.65 -15.40 13.96
C GLY A 175 3.63 -16.54 12.92
N GLN A 176 3.68 -16.18 11.63
CA GLN A 176 3.76 -17.12 10.50
C GLN A 176 5.20 -17.36 10.00
N GLY A 177 6.19 -16.81 10.68
CA GLY A 177 7.61 -16.95 10.30
C GLY A 177 7.98 -16.16 9.02
N LYS A 178 7.19 -15.15 8.62
CA LYS A 178 7.50 -14.29 7.48
C LYS A 178 8.54 -13.24 7.85
N THR A 179 9.34 -12.82 6.87
CA THR A 179 10.31 -11.74 7.04
C THR A 179 9.61 -10.40 6.99
N VAL A 180 9.53 -9.71 8.12
CA VAL A 180 8.90 -8.40 8.24
C VAL A 180 9.72 -7.47 9.13
N GLU A 181 9.98 -6.26 8.63
CA GLU A 181 10.56 -5.14 9.36
C GLU A 181 9.46 -4.15 9.75
N TYR A 182 9.56 -3.55 10.93
CA TYR A 182 8.58 -2.59 11.41
C TYR A 182 9.24 -1.32 11.89
N VAL A 183 8.81 -0.18 11.36
CA VAL A 183 9.29 1.15 11.72
C VAL A 183 8.12 2.02 12.16
N VAL A 184 8.19 2.55 13.38
CA VAL A 184 7.19 3.47 13.93
C VAL A 184 7.85 4.81 14.24
N TYR A 185 7.31 5.88 13.67
CA TYR A 185 7.72 7.25 13.98
C TYR A 185 6.82 7.80 15.09
N ALA A 186 7.40 8.02 16.26
CA ALA A 186 6.66 8.35 17.48
C ALA A 186 5.95 9.72 17.44
N ASP A 187 6.45 10.63 16.64
CA ASP A 187 5.99 12.02 16.48
C ASP A 187 5.26 12.29 15.16
N GLU A 188 5.05 11.26 14.32
CA GLU A 188 4.36 11.39 13.05
C GLU A 188 2.91 10.89 13.11
N GLY A 189 2.09 11.41 12.18
CA GLY A 189 0.69 11.03 11.98
C GLY A 189 0.49 10.15 10.74
N HIS A 190 -0.50 10.52 9.89
CA HIS A 190 -0.82 9.81 8.65
C HIS A 190 0.12 10.17 7.49
N ASP A 191 1.29 10.67 7.78
CA ASP A 191 2.41 10.91 6.87
C ASP A 191 3.70 11.05 7.66
N VAL A 192 4.85 10.91 7.00
CA VAL A 192 6.17 11.24 7.56
C VAL A 192 6.54 12.64 7.08
N ILE A 193 6.29 13.65 7.91
CA ILE A 193 6.32 15.07 7.52
C ILE A 193 7.61 15.74 7.96
N THR A 194 8.09 15.46 9.18
CA THR A 194 9.28 16.14 9.69
C THR A 194 10.50 15.78 8.86
N PHE A 195 11.35 16.76 8.62
CA PHE A 195 12.48 16.58 7.71
C PHE A 195 13.43 15.43 8.14
N PRO A 196 13.83 15.31 9.43
CA PRO A 196 14.68 14.19 9.85
C PRO A 196 14.04 12.83 9.63
N ASN A 197 12.77 12.67 10.01
CA ASN A 197 12.04 11.41 9.83
C ASN A 197 11.85 11.08 8.36
N ARG A 198 11.60 12.08 7.52
CA ARG A 198 11.45 11.88 6.07
C ARG A 198 12.74 11.39 5.44
N VAL A 199 13.88 11.96 5.81
CA VAL A 199 15.19 11.50 5.34
C VAL A 199 15.44 10.05 5.78
N ASP A 200 15.21 9.73 7.06
CA ASP A 200 15.35 8.37 7.58
C ASP A 200 14.40 7.39 6.86
N CYS A 201 13.12 7.76 6.73
CA CYS A 201 12.11 6.94 6.06
C CYS A 201 12.48 6.62 4.61
N TYR A 202 12.85 7.62 3.82
CA TYR A 202 13.21 7.43 2.41
C TYR A 202 14.49 6.61 2.26
N THR A 203 15.45 6.79 3.16
CA THR A 203 16.67 6.00 3.20
C THR A 203 16.35 4.54 3.51
N ARG A 204 15.56 4.26 4.56
CA ARG A 204 15.15 2.91 4.93
C ARG A 204 14.42 2.19 3.80
N ILE A 205 13.44 2.85 3.17
CA ILE A 205 12.70 2.27 2.04
C ILE A 205 13.66 1.92 0.89
N THR A 206 14.56 2.85 0.56
CA THR A 206 15.50 2.65 -0.55
C THR A 206 16.51 1.55 -0.24
N ASP A 207 17.06 1.52 0.97
CA ASP A 207 18.01 0.49 1.41
C ASP A 207 17.34 -0.88 1.47
N PHE A 208 16.09 -0.96 1.96
CA PHE A 208 15.30 -2.17 1.94
C PHE A 208 15.12 -2.71 0.51
N PHE A 209 14.70 -1.86 -0.43
CA PHE A 209 14.57 -2.28 -1.82
C PHE A 209 15.91 -2.65 -2.46
N LYS A 210 17.00 -1.92 -2.17
CA LYS A 210 18.34 -2.29 -2.63
C LYS A 210 18.76 -3.67 -2.13
N GLN A 211 18.50 -3.95 -0.87
CA GLN A 211 18.84 -5.24 -0.26
C GLN A 211 18.05 -6.39 -0.88
N GLN A 212 16.77 -6.17 -1.20
CA GLN A 212 15.90 -7.23 -1.69
C GLN A 212 15.92 -7.39 -3.22
N LEU A 213 16.12 -6.30 -3.97
CA LEU A 213 16.01 -6.29 -5.42
C LEU A 213 17.37 -6.24 -6.14
N HIS A 214 18.44 -5.86 -5.44
CA HIS A 214 19.81 -5.78 -6.00
C HIS A 214 19.87 -5.02 -7.34
N PRO A 215 19.45 -3.74 -7.39
CA PRO A 215 19.39 -2.94 -8.62
C PRO A 215 20.77 -2.65 -9.23
#